data_ce907d8f74c2b1183c6a8b19e9b75f21
#
_entry.id   ce907d8f74c2b1183c6a8b19e9b75f21
#
_cell.length_a   1.000
_cell.length_b   1.000
_cell.length_c   1.000
_cell.angle_alpha   90.00
_cell.angle_beta   90.00
_cell.angle_gamma   90.00
#
_symmetry.space_group_name_H-M   'P 1'
#
loop_
_entity.id
_entity.type
_entity.pdbx_description
1 polymer ?
#
loop_
_entity_poly.entity_id
_entity_poly.type
_entity_poly.pdbx_seq_one_letter_code
_entity_poly.pdbx_strand_id
1 'polypeptide(L)'
;MIPDERRKEILELLDEKGYVSVKDLSQRLYVSLPTIRRDLTLLEKEGYVLRTHGGASLSISDSFVEPFALRKKTNLEAKKYIGKIAASLIHNNDTLFITSSSTCLEFANHIKPDLRLNILTNGMPLAHKLSENNNVTVECPAGIYNYFHEGIYGKEVKELISKRYAQYCFTSCNGIDLINGLTFSTDLDMTLIRACRDNCDQLIVLADHTKFGMTLSLIHI
;
A
#
# COMPACT_ATOMS: atom_id res chain seq x y z
N MET A 1 -11.07 -1.73 21.03
CA MET A 1 -10.23 -1.84 19.79
C MET A 1 -11.11 -2.19 18.62
N ILE A 2 -11.05 -1.39 17.57
CA ILE A 2 -11.82 -1.57 16.33
C ILE A 2 -11.33 -2.84 15.62
N PRO A 3 -12.18 -3.63 14.92
CA PRO A 3 -11.79 -4.90 14.29
C PRO A 3 -10.57 -4.79 13.36
N ASP A 4 -10.47 -3.71 12.59
CA ASP A 4 -9.40 -3.53 11.61
C ASP A 4 -8.05 -3.21 12.27
N GLU A 5 -8.04 -2.37 13.31
CA GLU A 5 -6.85 -2.12 14.12
C GLU A 5 -6.35 -3.40 14.79
N ARG A 6 -7.27 -4.21 15.30
CA ARG A 6 -6.93 -5.48 15.95
C ARG A 6 -6.31 -6.47 14.97
N ARG A 7 -6.84 -6.61 13.76
CA ARG A 7 -6.27 -7.48 12.73
C ARG A 7 -4.88 -7.02 12.30
N LYS A 8 -4.67 -5.71 12.19
CA LYS A 8 -3.34 -5.14 11.94
C LYS A 8 -2.35 -5.52 13.04
N GLU A 9 -2.75 -5.38 14.30
CA GLU A 9 -1.91 -5.73 15.46
C GLU A 9 -1.62 -7.24 15.55
N ILE A 10 -2.58 -8.10 15.16
CA ILE A 10 -2.37 -9.54 15.01
C ILE A 10 -1.25 -9.82 13.99
N LEU A 11 -1.29 -9.19 12.83
CA LEU A 11 -0.28 -9.39 11.78
C LEU A 11 1.10 -8.88 12.21
N GLU A 12 1.17 -7.72 12.89
CA GLU A 12 2.43 -7.21 13.45
C GLU A 12 3.04 -8.17 14.48
N LEU A 13 2.21 -8.78 15.33
CA LEU A 13 2.66 -9.79 16.30
C LEU A 13 3.13 -11.08 15.65
N LEU A 14 2.47 -11.50 14.57
CA LEU A 14 2.87 -12.67 13.79
C LEU A 14 4.18 -12.44 13.04
N ASP A 15 4.40 -11.23 12.55
CA ASP A 15 5.66 -10.84 11.90
C ASP A 15 6.83 -10.85 12.90
N GLU A 16 6.62 -10.27 14.09
CA GLU A 16 7.64 -10.23 15.15
C GLU A 16 8.04 -11.62 15.65
N LYS A 17 7.06 -12.54 15.79
CA LYS A 17 7.23 -13.82 16.48
C LYS A 17 7.22 -15.05 15.57
N GLY A 18 6.90 -14.90 14.31
CA GLY A 18 6.71 -15.98 13.34
C GLY A 18 5.43 -16.79 13.57
N TYR A 19 5.11 -17.10 14.83
CA TYR A 19 3.91 -17.81 15.26
C TYR A 19 3.38 -17.25 16.57
N VAL A 20 2.04 -17.12 16.69
CA VAL A 20 1.40 -16.72 17.95
C VAL A 20 0.15 -17.56 18.21
N SER A 21 -0.02 -18.00 19.46
CA SER A 21 -1.21 -18.79 19.84
C SER A 21 -2.46 -17.90 19.97
N VAL A 22 -3.64 -18.48 19.74
CA VAL A 22 -4.94 -17.81 19.98
C VAL A 22 -5.05 -17.29 21.41
N LYS A 23 -4.47 -18.00 22.38
CA LYS A 23 -4.48 -17.64 23.79
C LYS A 23 -3.62 -16.38 24.03
N ASP A 24 -2.41 -16.34 23.47
CA ASP A 24 -1.51 -15.21 23.63
C ASP A 24 -2.07 -13.95 22.94
N LEU A 25 -2.63 -14.11 21.74
CA LEU A 25 -3.34 -13.02 21.05
C LEU A 25 -4.52 -12.49 21.89
N SER A 26 -5.34 -13.39 22.46
CA SER A 26 -6.46 -13.01 23.33
C SER A 26 -6.02 -12.22 24.55
N GLN A 27 -4.96 -12.65 25.22
CA GLN A 27 -4.40 -11.98 26.39
C GLN A 27 -3.79 -10.63 26.03
N ARG A 28 -3.03 -10.56 24.95
CA ARG A 28 -2.28 -9.36 24.57
C ARG A 28 -3.19 -8.25 24.02
N LEU A 29 -4.22 -8.64 23.30
CA LEU A 29 -5.17 -7.70 22.69
C LEU A 29 -6.41 -7.44 23.56
N TYR A 30 -6.51 -8.07 24.74
CA TYR A 30 -7.62 -7.95 25.68
C TYR A 30 -8.99 -8.24 25.05
N VAL A 31 -9.07 -9.27 24.19
CA VAL A 31 -10.30 -9.73 23.54
C VAL A 31 -10.52 -11.21 23.72
N SER A 32 -11.79 -11.65 23.59
CA SER A 32 -12.15 -13.06 23.80
C SER A 32 -11.54 -14.00 22.76
N LEU A 33 -11.30 -15.27 23.14
CA LEU A 33 -10.82 -16.31 22.24
C LEU A 33 -11.70 -16.48 20.98
N PRO A 34 -13.06 -16.44 21.07
CA PRO A 34 -13.90 -16.46 19.87
C PRO A 34 -13.65 -15.30 18.92
N THR A 35 -13.41 -14.09 19.46
CA THR A 35 -13.10 -12.90 18.66
C THR A 35 -11.80 -13.09 17.87
N ILE A 36 -10.73 -13.55 18.55
CA ILE A 36 -9.45 -13.83 17.88
C ILE A 36 -9.61 -14.92 16.80
N ARG A 37 -10.37 -15.99 17.09
CA ARG A 37 -10.60 -17.04 16.09
C ARG A 37 -11.33 -16.51 14.86
N ARG A 38 -12.30 -15.61 15.03
CA ARG A 38 -13.01 -14.95 13.92
C ARG A 38 -12.06 -14.08 13.09
N ASP A 39 -11.23 -13.27 13.76
CA ASP A 39 -10.25 -12.43 13.08
C ASP A 39 -9.23 -13.28 12.29
N LEU A 40 -8.69 -14.32 12.90
CA LEU A 40 -7.78 -15.25 12.22
C LEU A 40 -8.46 -16.00 11.06
N THR A 41 -9.75 -16.33 11.16
CA THR A 41 -10.50 -16.95 10.04
C THR A 41 -10.66 -15.98 8.87
N LEU A 42 -10.89 -14.70 9.14
CA LEU A 42 -10.94 -13.68 8.09
C LEU A 42 -9.56 -13.48 7.46
N LEU A 43 -8.52 -13.35 8.27
CA LEU A 43 -7.14 -13.20 7.80
C LEU A 43 -6.67 -14.42 6.98
N GLU A 44 -7.08 -15.63 7.34
CA GLU A 44 -6.81 -16.86 6.59
C GLU A 44 -7.56 -16.87 5.24
N LYS A 45 -8.85 -16.50 5.24
CA LYS A 45 -9.65 -16.37 4.01
C LYS A 45 -9.07 -15.34 3.05
N GLU A 46 -8.47 -14.28 3.58
CA GLU A 46 -7.80 -13.23 2.84
C GLU A 46 -6.34 -13.58 2.48
N GLY A 47 -5.86 -14.78 2.89
CA GLY A 47 -4.53 -15.30 2.55
C GLY A 47 -3.37 -14.77 3.40
N TYR A 48 -3.63 -14.01 4.45
CA TYR A 48 -2.59 -13.37 5.27
C TYR A 48 -1.96 -14.26 6.33
N VAL A 49 -2.70 -15.25 6.78
CA VAL A 49 -2.20 -16.17 7.80
C VAL A 49 -2.50 -17.62 7.44
N LEU A 50 -1.63 -18.50 7.90
CA LEU A 50 -1.85 -19.94 7.97
C LEU A 50 -2.27 -20.29 9.40
N ARG A 51 -3.47 -20.85 9.57
CA ARG A 51 -3.94 -21.30 10.87
C ARG A 51 -3.45 -22.72 11.14
N THR A 52 -3.05 -22.93 12.38
CA THR A 52 -2.72 -24.25 12.92
C THR A 52 -3.62 -24.56 14.11
N HIS A 53 -3.52 -25.79 14.66
CA HIS A 53 -4.22 -26.14 15.88
C HIS A 53 -3.72 -25.29 17.06
N GLY A 54 -4.46 -24.21 17.38
CA GLY A 54 -4.19 -23.36 18.53
C GLY A 54 -3.58 -21.99 18.26
N GLY A 55 -3.20 -21.67 17.02
CA GLY A 55 -2.59 -20.38 16.67
C GLY A 55 -2.55 -20.09 15.18
N ALA A 56 -1.69 -19.16 14.80
CA ALA A 56 -1.45 -18.79 13.42
C ALA A 56 0.01 -18.37 13.20
N SER A 57 0.46 -18.46 11.96
CA SER A 57 1.68 -17.84 11.43
C SER A 57 1.33 -16.99 10.20
N LEU A 58 2.23 -16.13 9.76
CA LEU A 58 2.05 -15.48 8.46
C LEU A 58 2.06 -16.53 7.35
N SER A 59 1.24 -16.29 6.33
CA SER A 59 1.25 -17.12 5.12
C SER A 59 2.48 -16.75 4.30
N ILE A 60 3.43 -17.67 4.18
CA ILE A 60 4.61 -17.53 3.31
C ILE A 60 4.26 -18.21 1.98
N SER A 61 3.41 -17.61 1.18
CA SER A 61 3.22 -18.05 -0.20
C SER A 61 3.89 -17.05 -1.15
N ASP A 62 4.51 -17.55 -2.22
CA ASP A 62 5.18 -16.73 -3.25
C ASP A 62 4.24 -15.72 -3.96
N SER A 63 2.93 -15.84 -3.73
CA SER A 63 1.89 -14.94 -4.26
C SER A 63 1.34 -13.95 -3.22
N PHE A 64 1.91 -13.89 -2.04
CA PHE A 64 1.35 -13.12 -0.93
C PHE A 64 1.97 -11.72 -0.82
N VAL A 65 1.11 -10.71 -0.76
CA VAL A 65 1.54 -9.33 -0.51
C VAL A 65 1.37 -9.01 0.96
N GLU A 66 2.46 -8.67 1.61
CA GLU A 66 2.45 -8.21 3.00
C GLU A 66 1.52 -7.01 3.20
N PRO A 67 0.82 -6.90 4.34
CA PRO A 67 0.07 -5.72 4.72
C PRO A 67 0.93 -4.44 4.64
N PHE A 68 0.31 -3.32 4.35
CA PHE A 68 1.02 -2.03 4.27
C PHE A 68 1.84 -1.74 5.54
N ALA A 69 1.30 -2.07 6.70
CA ALA A 69 1.95 -1.89 8.00
C ALA A 69 3.30 -2.62 8.12
N LEU A 70 3.42 -3.80 7.52
CA LEU A 70 4.67 -4.55 7.46
C LEU A 70 5.56 -4.01 6.34
N ARG A 71 5.00 -3.84 5.13
CA ARG A 71 5.74 -3.31 3.98
C ARG A 71 6.45 -1.99 4.27
N LYS A 72 5.88 -1.10 5.08
CA LYS A 72 6.54 0.17 5.43
C LYS A 72 7.82 0.01 6.25
N LYS A 73 7.99 -1.13 6.93
CA LYS A 73 9.20 -1.44 7.73
C LYS A 73 10.25 -2.20 6.90
N THR A 74 9.80 -2.97 5.89
CA THR A 74 10.66 -3.82 5.05
C THR A 74 11.43 -2.97 4.04
N ASN A 75 12.74 -3.19 3.89
CA ASN A 75 13.64 -2.48 2.96
C ASN A 75 13.57 -0.94 3.09
N LEU A 76 13.40 -0.42 4.32
CA LEU A 76 13.15 0.99 4.56
C LEU A 76 14.24 1.91 3.98
N GLU A 77 15.51 1.56 4.11
CA GLU A 77 16.63 2.37 3.60
C GLU A 77 16.61 2.48 2.06
N ALA A 78 16.29 1.38 1.37
CA ALA A 78 16.12 1.41 -0.08
C ALA A 78 14.94 2.32 -0.48
N LYS A 79 13.81 2.24 0.24
CA LYS A 79 12.63 3.09 -0.02
C LYS A 79 12.91 4.57 0.24
N LYS A 80 13.64 4.91 1.29
CA LYS A 80 14.09 6.28 1.56
C LYS A 80 14.94 6.82 0.41
N TYR A 81 15.90 6.00 -0.07
CA TYR A 81 16.76 6.39 -1.18
C TYR A 81 15.93 6.62 -2.47
N ILE A 82 15.04 5.68 -2.80
CA ILE A 82 14.11 5.80 -3.94
C ILE A 82 13.22 7.05 -3.78
N GLY A 83 12.65 7.25 -2.59
CA GLY A 83 11.80 8.41 -2.30
C GLY A 83 12.53 9.74 -2.48
N LYS A 84 13.79 9.82 -2.07
CA LYS A 84 14.64 11.00 -2.26
C LYS A 84 14.90 11.29 -3.75
N ILE A 85 15.17 10.26 -4.55
CA ILE A 85 15.35 10.41 -6.00
C ILE A 85 14.03 10.86 -6.63
N ALA A 86 12.91 10.20 -6.32
CA ALA A 86 11.60 10.56 -6.84
C ALA A 86 11.24 12.03 -6.53
N ALA A 87 11.55 12.51 -5.32
CA ALA A 87 11.32 13.89 -4.92
C ALA A 87 12.18 14.92 -5.67
N SER A 88 13.26 14.50 -6.32
CA SER A 88 14.07 15.38 -7.15
C SER A 88 13.52 15.57 -8.58
N LEU A 89 12.54 14.76 -8.98
CA LEU A 89 11.93 14.81 -10.31
C LEU A 89 10.79 15.83 -10.41
N ILE A 90 10.22 16.25 -9.27
CA ILE A 90 9.04 17.11 -9.25
C ILE A 90 9.42 18.59 -9.13
N HIS A 91 8.56 19.42 -9.68
CA HIS A 91 8.76 20.87 -9.74
C HIS A 91 7.57 21.62 -9.15
N ASN A 92 7.76 22.93 -8.96
CA ASN A 92 6.70 23.78 -8.44
C ASN A 92 5.51 23.85 -9.40
N ASN A 93 4.30 23.77 -8.87
CA ASN A 93 3.01 23.72 -9.56
C ASN A 93 2.71 22.43 -10.34
N ASP A 94 3.48 21.35 -10.14
CA ASP A 94 3.13 20.06 -10.71
C ASP A 94 1.81 19.52 -10.12
N THR A 95 1.06 18.83 -10.97
CA THR A 95 -0.06 17.98 -10.57
C THR A 95 0.39 16.52 -10.60
N LEU A 96 0.18 15.81 -9.51
CA LEU A 96 0.67 14.45 -9.32
C LEU A 96 -0.46 13.49 -8.97
N PHE A 97 -0.41 12.28 -9.53
CA PHE A 97 -1.09 11.13 -8.96
C PHE A 97 -0.08 10.34 -8.13
N ILE A 98 -0.44 9.98 -6.91
CA ILE A 98 0.41 9.15 -6.04
C ILE A 98 -0.44 8.02 -5.47
N THR A 99 -0.15 6.77 -5.88
CA THR A 99 -0.93 5.61 -5.42
C THR A 99 -0.46 5.13 -4.05
N SER A 100 -1.39 4.47 -3.32
CA SER A 100 -1.08 3.91 -2.00
C SER A 100 0.00 2.84 -2.09
N SER A 101 1.20 3.16 -1.61
CA SER A 101 2.29 2.21 -1.39
C SER A 101 3.26 2.70 -0.33
N SER A 102 3.97 1.77 0.31
CA SER A 102 4.98 2.12 1.32
C SER A 102 6.18 2.85 0.72
N THR A 103 6.51 2.63 -0.56
CA THR A 103 7.58 3.35 -1.25
C THR A 103 7.13 4.77 -1.63
N CYS A 104 5.87 4.93 -2.06
CA CYS A 104 5.29 6.25 -2.31
C CYS A 104 5.16 7.07 -1.02
N LEU A 105 4.94 6.42 0.14
CA LEU A 105 4.96 7.13 1.43
C LEU A 105 6.35 7.70 1.72
N GLU A 106 7.41 6.96 1.45
CA GLU A 106 8.77 7.47 1.59
C GLU A 106 9.07 8.59 0.58
N PHE A 107 8.54 8.54 -0.63
CA PHE A 107 8.59 9.67 -1.56
C PHE A 107 7.92 10.91 -0.97
N ALA A 108 6.70 10.78 -0.42
CA ALA A 108 6.00 11.89 0.22
C ALA A 108 6.78 12.50 1.40
N ASN A 109 7.53 11.69 2.16
CA ASN A 109 8.40 12.13 3.26
C ASN A 109 9.57 13.01 2.78
N HIS A 110 9.95 12.95 1.50
CA HIS A 110 11.08 13.67 0.92
C HIS A 110 10.67 14.86 0.04
N ILE A 111 9.36 15.11 -0.13
CA ILE A 111 8.88 16.29 -0.87
C ILE A 111 9.30 17.55 -0.12
N LYS A 112 9.92 18.49 -0.85
CA LYS A 112 10.39 19.74 -0.26
C LYS A 112 9.22 20.61 0.17
N PRO A 113 9.28 21.23 1.36
CA PRO A 113 8.15 21.98 1.92
C PRO A 113 7.82 23.30 1.19
N ASP A 114 8.72 23.81 0.38
CA ASP A 114 8.55 25.03 -0.42
C ASP A 114 7.84 24.81 -1.75
N LEU A 115 7.66 23.55 -2.19
CA LEU A 115 6.95 23.24 -3.43
C LEU A 115 5.43 23.40 -3.27
N ARG A 116 4.82 24.07 -4.23
CA ARG A 116 3.36 24.11 -4.41
C ARG A 116 2.95 22.98 -5.33
N LEU A 117 2.11 22.10 -4.86
CA LEU A 117 1.71 20.89 -5.61
C LEU A 117 0.21 20.66 -5.51
N ASN A 118 -0.35 20.07 -6.57
CA ASN A 118 -1.69 19.48 -6.54
C ASN A 118 -1.55 17.97 -6.59
N ILE A 119 -2.00 17.27 -5.56
CA ILE A 119 -1.78 15.83 -5.44
C ILE A 119 -3.11 15.12 -5.27
N LEU A 120 -3.40 14.17 -6.16
CA LEU A 120 -4.47 13.21 -5.99
C LEU A 120 -3.87 11.89 -5.51
N THR A 121 -4.35 11.39 -4.37
CA THR A 121 -3.90 10.12 -3.81
C THR A 121 -5.06 9.30 -3.27
N ASN A 122 -5.03 7.99 -3.52
CA ASN A 122 -5.93 7.05 -2.87
C ASN A 122 -5.38 6.52 -1.53
N GLY A 123 -4.13 6.84 -1.18
CA GLY A 123 -3.45 6.36 0.03
C GLY A 123 -3.73 7.25 1.24
N MET A 124 -4.39 6.73 2.28
CA MET A 124 -4.69 7.52 3.49
C MET A 124 -3.44 7.97 4.26
N PRO A 125 -2.40 7.13 4.44
CA PRO A 125 -1.16 7.59 5.07
C PRO A 125 -0.45 8.69 4.26
N LEU A 126 -0.52 8.60 2.93
CA LEU A 126 0.01 9.62 2.01
C LEU A 126 -0.77 10.94 2.16
N ALA A 127 -2.11 10.87 2.14
CA ALA A 127 -2.96 12.04 2.30
C ALA A 127 -2.67 12.76 3.63
N HIS A 128 -2.57 11.99 4.71
CA HIS A 128 -2.23 12.54 6.02
C HIS A 128 -0.85 13.22 6.00
N LYS A 129 0.17 12.52 5.50
CA LYS A 129 1.54 13.06 5.43
C LYS A 129 1.64 14.31 4.57
N LEU A 130 1.00 14.32 3.42
CA LEU A 130 1.03 15.44 2.49
C LEU A 130 0.28 16.68 3.02
N SER A 131 -0.80 16.46 3.79
CA SER A 131 -1.59 17.55 4.40
C SER A 131 -0.84 18.31 5.51
N GLU A 132 0.30 17.82 5.99
CA GLU A 132 1.17 18.55 6.92
C GLU A 132 1.84 19.78 6.22
N ASN A 133 1.87 19.81 4.89
CA ASN A 133 2.45 20.91 4.12
C ASN A 133 1.34 21.80 3.55
N ASN A 134 1.25 23.03 4.03
CA ASN A 134 0.26 24.03 3.60
C ASN A 134 0.40 24.46 2.12
N ASN A 135 1.50 24.15 1.46
CA ASN A 135 1.72 24.43 0.04
C ASN A 135 1.20 23.32 -0.87
N VAL A 136 0.71 22.21 -0.30
CA VAL A 136 0.21 21.06 -1.04
C VAL A 136 -1.31 20.99 -0.95
N THR A 137 -1.99 21.00 -2.09
CA THR A 137 -3.41 20.66 -2.16
C THR A 137 -3.54 19.16 -2.33
N VAL A 138 -4.20 18.48 -1.38
CA VAL A 138 -4.40 17.04 -1.42
C VAL A 138 -5.87 16.71 -1.74
N GLU A 139 -6.10 15.99 -2.83
CA GLU A 139 -7.41 15.46 -3.20
C GLU A 139 -7.44 13.95 -2.97
N CYS A 140 -8.45 13.48 -2.24
CA CYS A 140 -8.70 12.06 -2.02
C CYS A 140 -10.00 11.66 -2.71
N PRO A 141 -10.05 10.51 -3.40
CA PRO A 141 -11.29 10.01 -3.97
C PRO A 141 -12.25 9.54 -2.88
N ALA A 142 -13.55 9.54 -3.20
CA ALA A 142 -14.52 8.73 -2.48
C ALA A 142 -14.32 7.24 -2.78
N GLY A 143 -14.79 6.35 -1.90
CA GLY A 143 -14.73 4.91 -2.13
C GLY A 143 -14.65 4.09 -0.84
N ILE A 144 -14.25 2.83 -1.00
CA ILE A 144 -14.12 1.87 0.10
C ILE A 144 -12.67 1.85 0.56
N TYR A 145 -12.47 2.09 1.84
CA TYR A 145 -11.14 2.00 2.44
C TYR A 145 -10.74 0.53 2.67
N ASN A 146 -9.61 0.16 2.10
CA ASN A 146 -8.99 -1.14 2.35
C ASN A 146 -7.83 -0.96 3.33
N TYR A 147 -8.00 -1.49 4.53
CA TYR A 147 -7.04 -1.31 5.63
C TYR A 147 -5.72 -2.08 5.43
N PHE A 148 -5.69 -3.13 4.62
CA PHE A 148 -4.44 -3.86 4.31
C PHE A 148 -3.53 -3.09 3.36
N HIS A 149 -4.14 -2.42 2.39
CA HIS A 149 -3.41 -1.57 1.44
C HIS A 149 -3.30 -0.12 1.91
N GLU A 150 -4.03 0.22 2.99
CA GLU A 150 -4.20 1.59 3.53
C GLU A 150 -4.60 2.59 2.43
N GLY A 151 -5.48 2.15 1.53
CA GLY A 151 -5.92 2.90 0.37
C GLY A 151 -7.44 2.85 0.14
N ILE A 152 -7.94 3.84 -0.59
CA ILE A 152 -9.34 3.94 -1.03
C ILE A 152 -9.44 3.35 -2.43
N TYR A 153 -10.46 2.50 -2.65
CA TYR A 153 -10.72 1.81 -3.90
C TYR A 153 -12.21 1.89 -4.25
N GLY A 154 -12.51 1.66 -5.52
CA GLY A 154 -13.88 1.66 -6.04
C GLY A 154 -14.00 2.35 -7.40
N LYS A 155 -15.18 2.33 -7.98
CA LYS A 155 -15.46 2.97 -9.26
C LYS A 155 -15.28 4.50 -9.19
N GLU A 156 -15.58 5.09 -8.06
CA GLU A 156 -15.48 6.52 -7.80
C GLU A 156 -14.03 7.02 -7.92
N VAL A 157 -13.07 6.18 -7.54
CA VAL A 157 -11.63 6.45 -7.70
C VAL A 157 -11.28 6.60 -9.17
N LYS A 158 -11.70 5.64 -10.01
CA LYS A 158 -11.49 5.69 -11.46
C LYS A 158 -12.19 6.88 -12.09
N GLU A 159 -13.43 7.17 -11.69
CA GLU A 159 -14.20 8.30 -12.19
C GLU A 159 -13.54 9.65 -11.86
N LEU A 160 -12.93 9.76 -10.68
CA LEU A 160 -12.22 10.98 -10.30
C LEU A 160 -10.93 11.13 -11.12
N ILE A 161 -10.13 10.08 -11.25
CA ILE A 161 -8.89 10.09 -12.04
C ILE A 161 -9.18 10.46 -13.50
N SER A 162 -10.24 9.90 -14.12
CA SER A 162 -10.59 10.19 -15.51
C SER A 162 -11.00 11.65 -15.78
N LYS A 163 -11.27 12.44 -14.74
CA LYS A 163 -11.58 13.87 -14.80
C LYS A 163 -10.39 14.77 -14.45
N ARG A 164 -9.22 14.19 -14.24
CA ARG A 164 -7.98 14.88 -13.87
C ARG A 164 -6.88 14.50 -14.84
N TYR A 165 -5.88 15.35 -14.93
CA TYR A 165 -4.66 15.08 -15.67
C TYR A 165 -3.45 15.48 -14.84
N ALA A 166 -2.39 14.68 -14.85
CA ALA A 166 -1.20 14.89 -14.05
C ALA A 166 0.06 14.86 -14.91
N GLN A 167 1.09 15.64 -14.55
CA GLN A 167 2.42 15.52 -15.14
C GLN A 167 3.03 14.16 -14.82
N TYR A 168 2.87 13.71 -13.57
CA TYR A 168 3.44 12.44 -13.14
C TYR A 168 2.42 11.61 -12.37
N CYS A 169 2.46 10.29 -12.62
CA CYS A 169 1.88 9.32 -11.71
C CYS A 169 3.02 8.54 -11.03
N PHE A 170 3.14 8.67 -9.72
CA PHE A 170 4.04 7.86 -8.92
C PHE A 170 3.28 6.66 -8.35
N THR A 171 3.78 5.47 -8.64
CA THR A 171 3.22 4.21 -8.18
C THR A 171 4.30 3.24 -7.75
N SER A 172 3.91 2.10 -7.21
CA SER A 172 4.77 0.94 -6.98
C SER A 172 4.11 -0.30 -7.57
N CYS A 173 4.80 -1.43 -7.54
CA CYS A 173 4.28 -2.72 -7.99
C CYS A 173 4.64 -3.82 -6.99
N ASN A 174 4.04 -4.99 -7.17
CA ASN A 174 4.40 -6.17 -6.39
C ASN A 174 5.54 -6.95 -7.05
N GLY A 175 5.63 -6.94 -8.37
CA GLY A 175 6.73 -7.54 -9.13
C GLY A 175 6.97 -6.84 -10.46
N ILE A 176 8.20 -7.00 -10.98
CA ILE A 176 8.64 -6.50 -12.29
C ILE A 176 9.36 -7.65 -12.99
N ASP A 177 8.87 -7.99 -14.16
CA ASP A 177 9.45 -9.03 -15.03
C ASP A 177 9.63 -8.51 -16.45
N LEU A 178 10.69 -8.97 -17.15
CA LEU A 178 11.01 -8.51 -18.51
C LEU A 178 9.97 -8.95 -19.54
N ILE A 179 9.29 -10.06 -19.30
CA ILE A 179 8.28 -10.62 -20.22
C ILE A 179 6.91 -10.09 -19.86
N ASN A 180 6.59 -10.08 -18.55
CA ASN A 180 5.25 -9.80 -18.04
C ASN A 180 5.06 -8.33 -17.62
N GLY A 181 6.10 -7.52 -17.63
CA GLY A 181 6.02 -6.12 -17.18
C GLY A 181 5.78 -5.98 -15.69
N LEU A 182 4.93 -5.03 -15.31
CA LEU A 182 4.53 -4.82 -13.92
C LEU A 182 3.43 -5.83 -13.53
N THR A 183 3.58 -6.43 -12.36
CA THR A 183 2.63 -7.41 -11.85
C THR A 183 2.11 -7.03 -10.48
N PHE A 184 0.84 -7.36 -10.23
CA PHE A 184 0.10 -6.99 -9.03
C PHE A 184 -0.61 -8.21 -8.44
N SER A 185 -0.96 -8.11 -7.16
CA SER A 185 -1.70 -9.16 -6.44
C SER A 185 -3.21 -8.95 -6.48
N THR A 186 -3.68 -7.75 -6.82
CA THR A 186 -5.11 -7.40 -6.82
C THR A 186 -5.53 -6.66 -8.09
N ASP A 187 -6.75 -6.96 -8.57
CA ASP A 187 -7.39 -6.21 -9.67
C ASP A 187 -7.63 -4.74 -9.32
N LEU A 188 -7.73 -4.43 -8.02
CA LEU A 188 -7.95 -3.07 -7.54
C LEU A 188 -6.77 -2.17 -7.88
N ASP A 189 -5.54 -2.63 -7.55
CA ASP A 189 -4.32 -1.87 -7.84
C ASP A 189 -4.11 -1.75 -9.35
N MET A 190 -4.29 -2.83 -10.08
CA MET A 190 -4.15 -2.84 -11.54
C MET A 190 -5.10 -1.85 -12.21
N THR A 191 -6.38 -1.88 -11.84
CA THR A 191 -7.40 -0.97 -12.40
C THR A 191 -7.09 0.50 -12.11
N LEU A 192 -6.64 0.78 -10.88
CA LEU A 192 -6.23 2.12 -10.46
C LEU A 192 -5.05 2.63 -11.29
N ILE A 193 -3.99 1.83 -11.41
CA ILE A 193 -2.75 2.23 -12.08
C ILE A 193 -2.98 2.44 -13.57
N ARG A 194 -3.79 1.60 -14.22
CA ARG A 194 -4.20 1.81 -15.62
C ARG A 194 -4.91 3.16 -15.80
N ALA A 195 -5.86 3.47 -14.93
CA ALA A 195 -6.57 4.75 -15.00
C ALA A 195 -5.60 5.94 -14.82
N CYS A 196 -4.64 5.84 -13.89
CA CYS A 196 -3.61 6.87 -13.71
C CYS A 196 -2.71 7.02 -14.93
N ARG A 197 -2.24 5.89 -15.49
CA ARG A 197 -1.37 5.90 -16.69
C ARG A 197 -2.05 6.60 -17.88
N ASP A 198 -3.33 6.32 -18.09
CA ASP A 198 -4.10 6.87 -19.22
C ASP A 198 -4.37 8.38 -19.05
N ASN A 199 -4.13 8.95 -17.86
CA ASN A 199 -4.41 10.34 -17.52
C ASN A 199 -3.17 11.08 -16.96
N CYS A 200 -1.96 10.67 -17.32
CA CYS A 200 -0.73 11.38 -16.96
C CYS A 200 0.29 11.38 -18.11
N ASP A 201 1.22 12.36 -18.07
CA ASP A 201 2.32 12.41 -19.07
C ASP A 201 3.31 11.27 -18.86
N GLN A 202 3.67 10.98 -17.61
CA GLN A 202 4.64 9.95 -17.26
C GLN A 202 4.19 9.12 -16.06
N LEU A 203 4.25 7.79 -16.21
CA LEU A 203 4.11 6.83 -15.13
C LEU A 203 5.51 6.49 -14.58
N ILE A 204 5.74 6.80 -13.31
CA ILE A 204 7.00 6.54 -12.61
C ILE A 204 6.77 5.44 -11.57
N VAL A 205 7.48 4.32 -11.75
CA VAL A 205 7.36 3.16 -10.86
C VAL A 205 8.49 3.18 -9.83
N LEU A 206 8.12 3.23 -8.56
CA LEU A 206 9.03 3.21 -7.43
C LEU A 206 9.15 1.78 -6.89
N ALA A 207 10.26 1.12 -7.18
CA ALA A 207 10.47 -0.27 -6.82
C ALA A 207 11.88 -0.52 -6.27
N ASP A 208 11.98 -1.24 -5.17
CA ASP A 208 13.26 -1.73 -4.68
C ASP A 208 13.67 -3.03 -5.42
N HIS A 209 14.92 -3.46 -5.21
CA HIS A 209 15.52 -4.61 -5.89
C HIS A 209 14.74 -5.92 -5.70
N THR A 210 13.97 -6.07 -4.63
CA THR A 210 13.21 -7.30 -4.36
C THR A 210 12.00 -7.49 -5.28
N LYS A 211 11.65 -6.47 -6.05
CA LYS A 211 10.53 -6.53 -7.01
C LYS A 211 10.95 -7.06 -8.39
N PHE A 212 12.23 -7.05 -8.68
CA PHE A 212 12.74 -7.50 -9.97
C PHE A 212 12.83 -9.02 -10.04
N GLY A 213 12.40 -9.59 -11.17
CA GLY A 213 12.32 -11.04 -11.39
C GLY A 213 11.15 -11.71 -10.68
N MET A 214 10.26 -10.93 -10.07
CA MET A 214 9.03 -11.41 -9.44
C MET A 214 7.85 -11.26 -10.40
N THR A 215 7.07 -12.33 -10.57
CA THR A 215 5.83 -12.32 -11.35
C THR A 215 4.68 -12.78 -10.47
N LEU A 216 3.65 -11.95 -10.34
CA LEU A 216 2.42 -12.27 -9.62
C LEU A 216 1.30 -12.63 -10.62
N SER A 217 0.16 -13.10 -10.08
CA SER A 217 -0.93 -13.65 -10.89
C SER A 217 -1.63 -12.63 -11.80
N LEU A 218 -1.56 -11.35 -11.49
CA LEU A 218 -2.14 -10.28 -12.29
C LEU A 218 -1.05 -9.53 -13.03
N ILE A 219 -0.97 -9.80 -14.33
CA ILE A 219 0.04 -9.24 -15.22
C ILE A 219 -0.45 -7.89 -15.74
N HIS A 220 0.41 -6.88 -15.67
CA HIS A 220 0.09 -5.70 -16.40
C HIS A 220 1.10 -4.59 -16.55
N ILE A 221 1.15 -4.09 -17.69
CA ILE A 221 1.74 -2.90 -18.31
C ILE A 221 3.14 -3.18 -18.80
#